data_45022d6ca7eb2c3f8aab33ca797e5d08
#
_entry.id   45022d6ca7eb2c3f8aab33ca797e5d08
#
_cell.length_a   1.000
_cell.length_b   1.000
_cell.length_c   1.000
_cell.angle_alpha   90.00
_cell.angle_beta   90.00
_cell.angle_gamma   90.00
#
_symmetry.space_group_name_H-M   'P 1'
#
loop_
_entity.id
_entity.type
_entity.pdbx_description
1 polymer ?
#
loop_
_entity_poly.entity_id
_entity_poly.type
_entity_poly.pdbx_seq_one_letter_code
_entity_poly.pdbx_strand_id
1 'polypeptide(L)'
;MRKVSKEIAEAFVENKNKVMSNTRICPVSDWVSNGEMGVYLHDNRIAWWENNHPYKNKHGNIHLSFCLCGWGTPTTRERLNTIFSYAFKSDSVYLKQIKGNQILFINDKQIDVNKHLNYVIRSVNGNVFLDDPVKKTG
;
A
#
# COMPACT_ATOMS: atom_id res chain seq x y z
N MET A 1 -4.40 -4.88 16.15
CA MET A 1 -4.71 -3.93 15.05
C MET A 1 -5.44 -2.73 15.62
N ARG A 2 -4.94 -1.55 15.37
CA ARG A 2 -5.56 -0.33 15.88
C ARG A 2 -6.82 0.01 15.09
N LYS A 3 -7.79 0.62 15.78
CA LYS A 3 -9.04 1.05 15.14
C LYS A 3 -8.79 1.99 13.96
N VAL A 4 -7.87 2.95 14.09
CA VAL A 4 -7.56 3.88 13.01
C VAL A 4 -7.07 3.15 11.77
N SER A 5 -6.14 2.22 11.91
CA SER A 5 -5.61 1.46 10.78
C SER A 5 -6.70 0.65 10.10
N LYS A 6 -7.56 0.01 10.88
CA LYS A 6 -8.66 -0.80 10.35
C LYS A 6 -9.64 0.04 9.56
N GLU A 7 -10.09 1.16 10.11
CA GLU A 7 -11.08 2.02 9.43
C GLU A 7 -10.50 2.67 8.18
N ILE A 8 -9.21 3.04 8.20
CA ILE A 8 -8.53 3.57 7.03
C ILE A 8 -8.43 2.50 5.93
N ALA A 9 -8.05 1.28 6.29
CA ALA A 9 -7.94 0.20 5.32
C ALA A 9 -9.29 -0.13 4.70
N GLU A 10 -10.34 -0.21 5.51
CA GLU A 10 -11.69 -0.46 5.00
C GLU A 10 -12.13 0.62 4.01
N ALA A 11 -11.94 1.89 4.36
CA ALA A 11 -12.33 2.99 3.48
C ALA A 11 -11.52 2.99 2.19
N PHE A 12 -10.23 2.68 2.26
CA PHE A 12 -9.38 2.63 1.09
C PHE A 12 -9.79 1.53 0.12
N VAL A 13 -10.08 0.35 0.65
CA VAL A 13 -10.56 -0.78 -0.18
C VAL A 13 -11.94 -0.47 -0.76
N GLU A 14 -12.78 0.23 -0.02
CA GLU A 14 -14.10 0.64 -0.49
C GLU A 14 -14.09 1.89 -1.37
N ASN A 15 -12.92 2.48 -1.59
CA ASN A 15 -12.74 3.68 -2.41
C ASN A 15 -13.53 4.88 -1.87
N LYS A 16 -13.50 5.07 -0.56
CA LYS A 16 -14.21 6.16 0.12
C LYS A 16 -13.25 7.14 0.75
N ASN A 17 -13.64 8.42 0.77
CA ASN A 17 -12.91 9.44 1.49
C ASN A 17 -13.01 9.17 3.00
N LYS A 18 -11.93 9.43 3.71
CA LYS A 18 -11.89 9.25 5.15
C LYS A 18 -10.78 10.12 5.74
N VAL A 19 -11.05 10.68 6.92
CA VAL A 19 -10.03 11.39 7.69
C VAL A 19 -10.09 10.87 9.11
N MET A 20 -8.97 10.38 9.62
CA MET A 20 -8.84 9.92 10.99
C MET A 20 -7.46 10.22 11.52
N SER A 21 -7.40 11.00 12.59
CA SER A 21 -6.14 11.34 13.24
C SER A 21 -5.16 11.97 12.22
N ASN A 22 -4.01 11.37 12.03
CA ASN A 22 -2.97 11.86 11.13
C ASN A 22 -3.06 11.25 9.73
N THR A 23 -4.14 10.52 9.43
CA THR A 23 -4.27 9.75 8.19
C THR A 23 -5.53 10.16 7.45
N ARG A 24 -5.43 10.34 6.14
CA ARG A 24 -6.59 10.65 5.31
C ARG A 24 -6.55 9.86 4.01
N ILE A 25 -7.73 9.62 3.47
CA ILE A 25 -7.91 9.04 2.15
C ILE A 25 -8.64 10.05 1.30
N CYS A 26 -8.09 10.37 0.15
CA CYS A 26 -8.72 11.31 -0.79
C CYS A 26 -8.20 10.99 -2.19
N PRO A 27 -8.88 11.52 -3.23
CA PRO A 27 -8.37 11.35 -4.59
C PRO A 27 -6.95 11.91 -4.71
N VAL A 28 -6.10 11.17 -5.41
CA VAL A 28 -4.78 11.67 -5.74
C VAL A 28 -4.96 12.87 -6.66
N SER A 29 -4.35 14.00 -6.31
CA SER A 29 -4.51 15.24 -7.07
C SER A 29 -3.80 15.22 -8.41
N ASP A 30 -3.12 14.15 -8.73
CA ASP A 30 -2.42 13.95 -9.98
C ASP A 30 -3.45 13.60 -11.07
N TRP A 31 -3.52 14.42 -12.11
CA TRP A 31 -4.44 14.19 -13.22
C TRP A 31 -4.16 12.87 -13.97
N VAL A 32 -2.96 12.33 -13.83
CA VAL A 32 -2.59 11.05 -14.45
C VAL A 32 -3.29 9.86 -13.77
N SER A 33 -3.62 9.99 -12.50
CA SER A 33 -4.20 8.90 -11.74
C SER A 33 -5.71 8.72 -11.93
N ASN A 34 -6.35 9.61 -12.71
CA ASN A 34 -7.80 9.55 -13.00
C ASN A 34 -8.68 9.50 -11.76
N GLY A 35 -8.27 10.18 -10.69
CA GLY A 35 -9.06 10.24 -9.47
C GLY A 35 -8.93 9.01 -8.58
N GLU A 36 -7.96 8.15 -8.82
CA GLU A 36 -7.71 7.03 -7.92
C GLU A 36 -7.38 7.52 -6.52
N MET A 37 -7.83 6.77 -5.50
CA MET A 37 -7.63 7.16 -4.13
C MET A 37 -6.21 6.91 -3.65
N GLY A 38 -5.73 7.79 -2.77
CA GLY A 38 -4.46 7.61 -2.09
C GLY A 38 -4.62 7.74 -0.59
N VAL A 39 -3.75 7.09 0.15
CA VAL A 39 -3.68 7.18 1.61
C VAL A 39 -2.51 8.08 1.98
N TYR A 40 -2.79 9.13 2.74
CA TYR A 40 -1.81 10.10 3.18
C TYR A 40 -1.63 10.02 4.69
N LEU A 41 -0.40 9.86 5.14
CA LEU A 41 -0.02 9.89 6.55
C LEU A 41 0.84 11.13 6.75
N HIS A 42 0.39 12.08 7.58
CA HIS A 42 1.07 13.37 7.75
C HIS A 42 1.38 14.02 6.40
N ASP A 43 0.39 14.02 5.48
CA ASP A 43 0.51 14.60 4.14
C ASP A 43 1.50 13.88 3.20
N ASN A 44 2.04 12.75 3.61
CA ASN A 44 2.87 11.91 2.74
C ASN A 44 2.04 10.77 2.18
N ARG A 45 2.00 10.65 0.86
CA ARG A 45 1.25 9.59 0.21
C ARG A 45 1.98 8.25 0.38
N ILE A 46 1.44 7.38 1.21
CA ILE A 46 2.07 6.09 1.50
C ILE A 46 1.47 4.93 0.70
N ALA A 47 0.27 5.07 0.18
CA ALA A 47 -0.36 4.02 -0.63
C ALA A 47 -1.32 4.65 -1.63
N TRP A 48 -1.47 4.02 -2.80
CA TRP A 48 -2.45 4.46 -3.80
C TRP A 48 -2.73 3.33 -4.77
N TRP A 49 -3.90 3.40 -5.43
CA TRP A 49 -4.29 2.42 -6.44
C TRP A 49 -3.70 2.80 -7.79
N GLU A 50 -3.13 1.81 -8.47
CA GLU A 50 -2.60 1.97 -9.83
C GLU A 50 -3.61 1.40 -10.82
N ASN A 51 -4.52 2.18 -11.34
CA ASN A 51 -5.43 1.80 -12.42
C ASN A 51 -6.36 0.60 -12.16
N ASN A 52 -6.17 -0.16 -11.09
CA ASN A 52 -6.94 -1.38 -10.83
C ASN A 52 -7.47 -1.39 -9.41
N HIS A 53 -8.43 -0.51 -9.12
CA HIS A 53 -9.14 -0.55 -7.86
C HIS A 53 -9.89 -1.90 -7.72
N PRO A 54 -9.90 -2.54 -6.54
CA PRO A 54 -10.53 -3.85 -6.38
C PRO A 54 -11.98 -3.92 -6.85
N TYR A 55 -12.75 -2.88 -6.67
CA TYR A 55 -14.16 -2.88 -7.10
C TYR A 55 -14.34 -2.68 -8.60
N LYS A 56 -13.35 -2.14 -9.28
CA LYS A 56 -13.41 -1.93 -10.71
C LYS A 56 -12.93 -3.14 -11.50
N ASN A 57 -12.17 -4.01 -10.85
CA ASN A 57 -11.57 -5.14 -11.52
C ASN A 57 -12.34 -6.42 -11.20
N LYS A 58 -13.14 -6.87 -12.15
CA LYS A 58 -14.01 -8.05 -12.00
C LYS A 58 -13.20 -9.35 -11.86
N HIS A 59 -11.93 -9.33 -12.23
CA HIS A 59 -11.08 -10.51 -12.17
C HIS A 59 -10.27 -10.59 -10.88
N GLY A 60 -10.44 -9.61 -9.99
CA GLY A 60 -9.71 -9.58 -8.73
C GLY A 60 -8.24 -9.21 -8.86
N ASN A 61 -7.82 -8.70 -10.01
CA ASN A 61 -6.45 -8.24 -10.19
C ASN A 61 -6.27 -6.88 -9.52
N ILE A 62 -5.19 -6.74 -8.76
CA ILE A 62 -4.95 -5.55 -7.95
C ILE A 62 -3.55 -5.02 -8.24
N HIS A 63 -3.43 -3.71 -8.39
CA HIS A 63 -2.16 -3.01 -8.47
C HIS A 63 -2.15 -1.98 -7.36
N LEU A 64 -1.38 -2.23 -6.31
CA LEU A 64 -1.29 -1.34 -5.16
C LEU A 64 0.13 -0.81 -5.04
N SER A 65 0.27 0.49 -5.11
CA SER A 65 1.55 1.16 -4.93
C SER A 65 1.71 1.61 -3.50
N PHE A 66 2.93 1.55 -2.98
CA PHE A 66 3.22 2.08 -1.65
C PHE A 66 4.60 2.72 -1.61
N CYS A 67 4.79 3.59 -0.62
CA CYS A 67 6.06 4.23 -0.34
C CYS A 67 6.13 4.53 1.15
N LEU A 68 7.28 4.32 1.76
CA LEU A 68 7.48 4.71 3.15
C LEU A 68 7.73 6.21 3.31
N CYS A 69 7.97 6.91 2.20
CA CYS A 69 8.18 8.36 2.16
C CYS A 69 9.28 8.83 3.12
N GLY A 70 10.32 8.03 3.28
CA GLY A 70 11.42 8.31 4.19
C GLY A 70 11.14 7.95 5.65
N TRP A 71 9.94 7.45 5.97
CA TRP A 71 9.52 7.20 7.35
C TRP A 71 9.41 5.71 7.65
N GLY A 72 10.48 5.11 8.14
CA GLY A 72 10.45 3.71 8.57
C GLY A 72 9.91 3.55 10.00
N THR A 73 8.77 4.16 10.31
CA THR A 73 8.21 4.18 11.66
C THR A 73 7.20 3.05 11.88
N PRO A 74 6.95 2.66 13.15
CA PRO A 74 5.90 1.69 13.44
C PRO A 74 4.53 2.10 12.93
N THR A 75 4.20 3.39 12.98
CA THR A 75 2.90 3.87 12.50
C THR A 75 2.76 3.66 10.99
N THR A 76 3.77 3.99 10.21
CA THR A 76 3.74 3.80 8.77
C THR A 76 3.57 2.32 8.43
N ARG A 77 4.34 1.44 9.09
CA ARG A 77 4.22 0.00 8.86
C ARG A 77 2.85 -0.54 9.25
N GLU A 78 2.29 -0.08 10.36
CA GLU A 78 0.97 -0.53 10.79
C GLU A 78 -0.11 -0.15 9.79
N ARG A 79 -0.11 1.09 9.31
CA ARG A 79 -1.06 1.53 8.30
C ARG A 79 -0.96 0.68 7.04
N LEU A 80 0.26 0.50 6.53
CA LEU A 80 0.49 -0.27 5.32
C LEU A 80 0.15 -1.75 5.49
N ASN A 81 0.56 -2.35 6.60
CA ASN A 81 0.26 -3.77 6.84
C ASN A 81 -1.23 -4.04 6.91
N THR A 82 -1.98 -3.14 7.52
CA THR A 82 -3.43 -3.28 7.57
C THR A 82 -4.04 -3.13 6.18
N ILE A 83 -3.56 -2.18 5.39
CA ILE A 83 -4.00 -2.00 4.00
C ILE A 83 -3.71 -3.26 3.18
N PHE A 84 -2.50 -3.82 3.30
CA PHE A 84 -2.14 -5.04 2.57
C PHE A 84 -3.05 -6.21 2.95
N SER A 85 -3.34 -6.37 4.23
CA SER A 85 -4.22 -7.44 4.71
C SER A 85 -5.62 -7.32 4.10
N TYR A 86 -6.16 -6.12 4.05
CA TYR A 86 -7.49 -5.88 3.49
C TYR A 86 -7.50 -5.98 1.96
N ALA A 87 -6.48 -5.42 1.30
CA ALA A 87 -6.44 -5.40 -0.16
C ALA A 87 -6.19 -6.79 -0.74
N PHE A 88 -5.24 -7.52 -0.19
CA PHE A 88 -4.87 -8.83 -0.71
C PHE A 88 -5.55 -9.98 0.00
N LYS A 89 -6.32 -9.68 1.05
CA LYS A 89 -7.06 -10.68 1.86
C LYS A 89 -6.14 -11.79 2.32
N SER A 90 -4.93 -11.45 2.73
CA SER A 90 -3.91 -12.39 3.11
C SER A 90 -2.95 -11.75 4.09
N ASP A 91 -2.46 -12.54 5.04
CA ASP A 91 -1.43 -12.11 5.99
C ASP A 91 -0.02 -12.41 5.48
N SER A 92 0.09 -12.88 4.23
CA SER A 92 1.39 -13.22 3.65
C SER A 92 2.14 -12.01 3.08
N VAL A 93 1.51 -10.83 3.06
CA VAL A 93 2.12 -9.58 2.59
C VAL A 93 2.21 -8.62 3.77
N TYR A 94 3.41 -8.33 4.21
CA TYR A 94 3.59 -7.41 5.33
C TYR A 94 5.00 -6.83 5.38
N LEU A 95 5.12 -5.69 6.04
CA LEU A 95 6.39 -5.02 6.30
C LEU A 95 6.84 -5.29 7.74
N LYS A 96 8.13 -5.47 7.92
CA LYS A 96 8.73 -5.65 9.25
C LYS A 96 10.09 -4.97 9.28
N GLN A 97 10.46 -4.41 10.42
CA GLN A 97 11.79 -3.88 10.60
C GLN A 97 12.67 -4.95 11.23
N ILE A 98 13.78 -5.24 10.57
CA ILE A 98 14.76 -6.21 11.06
C ILE A 98 16.12 -5.53 11.07
N LYS A 99 16.71 -5.39 12.27
CA LYS A 99 18.02 -4.76 12.45
C LYS A 99 18.10 -3.39 11.77
N GLY A 100 17.04 -2.60 11.91
CA GLY A 100 16.97 -1.25 11.34
C GLY A 100 16.58 -1.18 9.88
N ASN A 101 16.47 -2.31 9.21
CA ASN A 101 16.10 -2.35 7.79
C ASN A 101 14.62 -2.66 7.62
N GLN A 102 13.99 -2.01 6.64
CA GLN A 102 12.60 -2.27 6.29
C GLN A 102 12.56 -3.44 5.32
N ILE A 103 11.85 -4.49 5.68
CA ILE A 103 11.76 -5.71 4.87
C ILE A 103 10.31 -5.96 4.53
N LEU A 104 10.03 -6.17 3.24
CA LEU A 104 8.72 -6.57 2.76
C LEU A 104 8.72 -8.09 2.60
N PHE A 105 7.74 -8.74 3.22
CA PHE A 105 7.53 -10.17 3.07
C PHE A 105 6.37 -10.39 2.12
N ILE A 106 6.60 -11.21 1.10
CA ILE A 106 5.56 -11.66 0.18
C ILE A 106 5.73 -13.18 0.02
N ASN A 107 4.78 -13.94 0.55
CA ASN A 107 4.81 -15.41 0.45
C ASN A 107 6.17 -15.99 0.87
N ASP A 108 6.68 -15.54 2.02
CA ASP A 108 7.96 -15.95 2.61
C ASP A 108 9.20 -15.44 1.90
N LYS A 109 9.06 -14.69 0.82
CA LYS A 109 10.19 -13.99 0.22
C LYS A 109 10.44 -12.71 0.98
N GLN A 110 11.72 -12.39 1.19
CA GLN A 110 12.13 -11.18 1.89
C GLN A 110 12.75 -10.22 0.88
N ILE A 111 12.23 -8.98 0.88
CA ILE A 111 12.66 -7.96 -0.06
C ILE A 111 13.08 -6.73 0.73
N ASP A 112 14.32 -6.27 0.55
CA ASP A 112 14.77 -5.03 1.18
C ASP A 112 14.03 -3.85 0.56
N VAL A 113 13.44 -3.02 1.41
CA VAL A 113 12.68 -1.86 0.97
C VAL A 113 13.48 -0.59 1.24
N ASN A 114 13.75 0.16 0.18
CA ASN A 114 14.30 1.49 0.31
C ASN A 114 13.15 2.45 0.64
N LYS A 115 13.24 3.13 1.79
CA LYS A 115 12.15 3.98 2.28
C LYS A 115 11.89 5.21 1.42
N HIS A 116 12.71 5.49 0.43
CA HIS A 116 12.55 6.62 -0.49
C HIS A 116 12.00 6.21 -1.86
N LEU A 117 11.81 4.92 -2.10
CA LEU A 117 11.35 4.44 -3.41
C LEU A 117 9.89 4.01 -3.36
N ASN A 118 9.25 4.05 -4.52
CA ASN A 118 7.89 3.55 -4.70
C ASN A 118 7.95 2.09 -5.14
N TYR A 119 7.03 1.29 -4.60
CA TYR A 119 6.92 -0.13 -4.93
C TYR A 119 5.50 -0.44 -5.35
N VAL A 120 5.33 -1.39 -6.26
CA VAL A 120 4.01 -1.84 -6.70
C VAL A 120 3.87 -3.33 -6.36
N ILE A 121 2.84 -3.66 -5.62
CA ILE A 121 2.47 -5.05 -5.35
C ILE A 121 1.28 -5.38 -6.23
N ARG A 122 1.39 -6.47 -6.96
CA ARG A 122 0.35 -6.92 -7.89
C ARG A 122 -0.23 -8.24 -7.43
N SER A 123 -1.51 -8.38 -7.64
CA SER A 123 -2.20 -9.66 -7.46
C SER A 123 -2.88 -10.00 -8.79
N VAL A 124 -2.51 -11.14 -9.37
CA VAL A 124 -3.07 -11.60 -10.64
C VAL A 124 -3.50 -13.05 -10.44
N ASN A 125 -4.80 -13.31 -10.59
CA ASN A 125 -5.37 -14.65 -10.42
C ASN A 125 -5.00 -15.28 -9.07
N GLY A 126 -4.96 -14.46 -8.02
CA GLY A 126 -4.63 -14.92 -6.67
C GLY A 126 -3.14 -14.99 -6.36
N ASN A 127 -2.29 -14.78 -7.35
CA ASN A 127 -0.83 -14.76 -7.14
C ASN A 127 -0.38 -13.34 -6.81
N VAL A 128 0.26 -13.16 -5.68
CA VAL A 128 0.74 -11.86 -5.21
C VAL A 128 2.25 -11.79 -5.40
N PHE A 129 2.72 -10.73 -6.01
CA PHE A 129 4.15 -10.55 -6.27
C PHE A 129 4.50 -9.06 -6.33
N LEU A 130 5.77 -8.78 -6.16
CA LEU A 130 6.28 -7.41 -6.28
C LEU A 130 6.63 -7.15 -7.75
N ASP A 131 6.06 -6.05 -8.29
CA ASP A 131 6.48 -5.55 -9.59
C ASP A 131 7.71 -4.70 -9.33
N ASP A 132 8.85 -5.15 -9.83
CA ASP A 132 10.15 -4.55 -9.46
C ASP A 132 10.41 -3.24 -10.21
N PRO A 133 10.21 -2.08 -9.56
CA PRO A 133 10.44 -0.79 -10.22
C PRO A 133 11.93 -0.50 -10.45
N VAL A 134 12.80 -1.17 -9.73
CA VAL A 134 14.25 -0.92 -9.83
C VAL A 134 14.77 -1.26 -11.22
N LYS A 135 14.18 -2.25 -11.86
CA LYS A 135 14.59 -2.64 -13.21
C LYS A 135 14.29 -1.59 -14.26
N LYS A 136 13.43 -0.63 -13.93
CA LYS A 136 13.03 0.41 -14.88
C LYS A 136 13.95 1.61 -14.86
N THR A 137 14.85 1.67 -13.92
CA THR A 137 15.76 2.81 -13.74
C THR A 137 17.12 2.60 -14.39
N GLY A 138 17.34 1.41 -14.88
CA GLY A 138 18.59 1.08 -15.54
C GLY A 138 18.76 1.73 -16.89
#